data_33682a8b0c13b0a877aa25eb8e37fa2d
#
_entry.id   33682a8b0c13b0a877aa25eb8e37fa2d
#
_cell.length_a   1.000
_cell.length_b   1.000
_cell.length_c   1.000
_cell.angle_alpha   90.00
_cell.angle_beta   90.00
_cell.angle_gamma   90.00
#
_symmetry.space_group_name_H-M   'P 1'
#
loop_
_entity.id
_entity.type
_entity.pdbx_description
1 polymer ?
#
loop_
_entity_poly.entity_id
_entity_poly.type
_entity_poly.pdbx_seq_one_letter_code
_entity_poly.pdbx_strand_id
1 'polypeptide(L)'
;MVTELDITRREAIDAYHVIGEAPAPDLQGIVRLAATVCGVNTAVINIIDDRSQHQIAAVGFEPAVCSREDSMCAAVIARPGRVIVPDARLDERFAHNPFVTGEIAHVRFYASSPLVTPAGVAIGTLCVFNDSVGDLDESAREALDLLAHQVVDLLELRRISRALSESNDQLSRFAGQISHDLRNPLTALTGFLELAIDSPDMDNAPEAARVLARAESAADRMNAMISDILAYARIGGASPQRARVDLGAVMHAVVEDLDASISASGADIRQDIAVEPAGDPTLLRAVLQNVVANAVKFTAAAGKVPQVRVEAHAVHGGWRITVDDNGPGVPPADRERVFALMERGDSEAEGLGIGLSTCRRVIQAHGGRIGLDDSPLGGTRVWILLPDPAATAA
;
A
#
# COMPACT_ATOMS: atom_id res chain seq x y z
N MET A 1 23.48 -34.51 -10.03
CA MET A 1 24.47 -33.46 -9.72
C MET A 1 23.75 -32.13 -10.01
N VAL A 2 23.55 -31.26 -9.01
CA VAL A 2 22.90 -29.96 -9.19
C VAL A 2 23.86 -29.09 -10.00
N THR A 3 23.40 -28.49 -11.07
CA THR A 3 24.20 -27.63 -11.94
C THR A 3 24.18 -26.17 -11.41
N GLU A 4 25.12 -25.35 -11.83
CA GLU A 4 25.15 -23.91 -11.53
C GLU A 4 23.85 -23.23 -12.00
N LEU A 5 23.31 -23.68 -13.12
CA LEU A 5 22.04 -23.19 -13.68
C LEU A 5 20.84 -23.56 -12.77
N ASP A 6 20.86 -24.70 -12.10
CA ASP A 6 19.79 -25.11 -11.18
C ASP A 6 19.83 -24.28 -9.89
N ILE A 7 21.02 -23.88 -9.41
CA ILE A 7 21.19 -22.99 -8.26
C ILE A 7 20.61 -21.61 -8.58
N THR A 8 21.01 -21.02 -9.72
CA THR A 8 20.51 -19.70 -10.17
C THR A 8 19.01 -19.71 -10.38
N ARG A 9 18.45 -20.81 -10.94
CA ARG A 9 17.00 -20.98 -11.10
C ARG A 9 16.28 -21.02 -9.77
N ARG A 10 16.81 -21.75 -8.80
CA ARG A 10 16.24 -21.87 -7.47
C ARG A 10 16.19 -20.52 -6.75
N GLU A 11 17.31 -19.76 -6.78
CA GLU A 11 17.35 -18.39 -6.23
C GLU A 11 16.31 -17.47 -6.90
N ALA A 12 16.17 -17.57 -8.24
CA ALA A 12 15.17 -16.81 -8.96
C ALA A 12 13.73 -17.20 -8.57
N ILE A 13 13.43 -18.50 -8.39
CA ILE A 13 12.12 -19.00 -7.96
C ILE A 13 11.82 -18.56 -6.52
N ASP A 14 12.79 -18.68 -5.62
CA ASP A 14 12.65 -18.30 -4.20
C ASP A 14 12.29 -16.81 -4.07
N ALA A 15 12.82 -15.94 -4.95
CA ALA A 15 12.51 -14.51 -4.95
C ALA A 15 11.04 -14.19 -5.27
N TYR A 16 10.32 -15.08 -5.97
CA TYR A 16 8.89 -14.87 -6.28
C TYR A 16 7.94 -15.41 -5.21
N HIS A 17 8.41 -16.30 -4.31
CA HIS A 17 7.60 -16.89 -3.23
C HIS A 17 6.29 -17.54 -3.71
N VAL A 18 6.30 -18.21 -4.86
CA VAL A 18 5.09 -18.77 -5.49
C VAL A 18 4.83 -20.24 -5.16
N ILE A 19 5.82 -20.93 -4.61
CA ILE A 19 5.68 -22.34 -4.23
C ILE A 19 4.97 -22.43 -2.88
N GLY A 20 3.90 -23.24 -2.82
CA GLY A 20 3.12 -23.46 -1.59
C GLY A 20 2.04 -22.42 -1.32
N GLU A 21 1.90 -21.40 -2.17
CA GLU A 21 0.78 -20.45 -2.10
C GLU A 21 -0.48 -21.02 -2.80
N ALA A 22 -1.66 -20.57 -2.35
CA ALA A 22 -2.91 -20.90 -3.02
C ALA A 22 -2.94 -20.31 -4.45
N PRO A 23 -3.57 -20.98 -5.44
CA PRO A 23 -3.66 -20.47 -6.79
C PRO A 23 -4.29 -19.07 -6.83
N ALA A 24 -3.55 -18.12 -7.37
CA ALA A 24 -3.98 -16.73 -7.41
C ALA A 24 -5.01 -16.50 -8.52
N PRO A 25 -6.08 -15.71 -8.29
CA PRO A 25 -7.18 -15.52 -9.24
C PRO A 25 -6.74 -14.98 -10.61
N ASP A 26 -5.74 -14.12 -10.66
CA ASP A 26 -5.16 -13.54 -11.87
C ASP A 26 -4.37 -14.58 -12.69
N LEU A 27 -3.52 -15.41 -12.06
CA LEU A 27 -2.85 -16.52 -12.72
C LEU A 27 -3.87 -17.54 -13.23
N GLN A 28 -4.93 -17.80 -12.46
CA GLN A 28 -6.04 -18.65 -12.89
C GLN A 28 -6.80 -18.08 -14.10
N GLY A 29 -6.87 -16.74 -14.20
CA GLY A 29 -7.40 -16.06 -15.39
C GLY A 29 -6.54 -16.32 -16.63
N ILE A 30 -5.22 -16.25 -16.52
CA ILE A 30 -4.27 -16.48 -17.62
C ILE A 30 -4.36 -17.92 -18.15
N VAL A 31 -4.38 -18.94 -17.28
CA VAL A 31 -4.47 -20.34 -17.75
C VAL A 31 -5.80 -20.62 -18.46
N ARG A 32 -6.92 -20.02 -17.98
CA ARG A 32 -8.22 -20.13 -18.69
C ARG A 32 -8.17 -19.50 -20.08
N LEU A 33 -7.56 -18.32 -20.18
CA LEU A 33 -7.39 -17.64 -21.47
C LEU A 33 -6.49 -18.45 -22.40
N ALA A 34 -5.37 -19.01 -21.91
CA ALA A 34 -4.48 -19.86 -22.69
C ALA A 34 -5.21 -21.09 -23.24
N ALA A 35 -5.99 -21.79 -22.43
CA ALA A 35 -6.80 -22.92 -22.87
C ALA A 35 -7.79 -22.51 -23.96
N THR A 36 -8.49 -21.38 -23.78
CA THR A 36 -9.49 -20.89 -24.73
C THR A 36 -8.87 -20.51 -26.08
N VAL A 37 -7.77 -19.73 -26.08
CA VAL A 37 -7.10 -19.26 -27.30
C VAL A 37 -6.43 -20.41 -28.04
N CYS A 38 -5.85 -21.37 -27.32
CA CYS A 38 -5.24 -22.55 -27.94
C CYS A 38 -6.26 -23.65 -28.33
N GLY A 39 -7.55 -23.48 -28.02
CA GLY A 39 -8.58 -24.45 -28.34
C GLY A 39 -8.42 -25.80 -27.65
N VAL A 40 -7.89 -25.82 -26.43
CA VAL A 40 -7.63 -27.04 -25.65
C VAL A 40 -8.37 -27.02 -24.31
N ASN A 41 -8.55 -28.21 -23.72
CA ASN A 41 -9.25 -28.32 -22.43
C ASN A 41 -8.34 -28.10 -21.22
N THR A 42 -7.02 -28.12 -21.43
CA THR A 42 -6.06 -28.13 -20.35
C THR A 42 -4.94 -27.12 -20.55
N ALA A 43 -4.72 -26.28 -19.55
CA ALA A 43 -3.59 -25.36 -19.48
C ALA A 43 -3.07 -25.27 -18.05
N VAL A 44 -1.76 -25.05 -17.90
CA VAL A 44 -1.12 -24.99 -16.58
C VAL A 44 0.11 -24.09 -16.57
N ILE A 45 0.28 -23.36 -15.49
CA ILE A 45 1.52 -22.65 -15.16
C ILE A 45 2.32 -23.54 -14.22
N ASN A 46 3.53 -23.92 -14.65
CA ASN A 46 4.45 -24.74 -13.89
C ASN A 46 5.67 -23.92 -13.47
N ILE A 47 6.06 -24.05 -12.22
CA ILE A 47 7.37 -23.64 -11.71
C ILE A 47 8.20 -24.89 -11.51
N ILE A 48 9.46 -24.89 -11.96
CA ILE A 48 10.30 -26.09 -12.02
C ILE A 48 11.61 -25.83 -11.29
N ASP A 49 11.74 -26.41 -10.12
CA ASP A 49 12.98 -26.37 -9.33
C ASP A 49 13.95 -27.51 -9.68
N ASP A 50 14.92 -27.77 -8.82
CA ASP A 50 15.93 -28.83 -9.00
C ASP A 50 15.38 -30.26 -8.77
N ARG A 51 14.21 -30.41 -8.15
CA ARG A 51 13.62 -31.70 -7.76
C ARG A 51 12.22 -31.94 -8.31
N SER A 52 11.42 -30.89 -8.42
CA SER A 52 9.98 -30.98 -8.63
C SER A 52 9.48 -29.95 -9.64
N GLN A 53 8.32 -30.26 -10.20
CA GLN A 53 7.46 -29.34 -10.90
C GLN A 53 6.27 -29.00 -10.02
N HIS A 54 6.06 -27.72 -9.76
CA HIS A 54 4.96 -27.17 -8.97
C HIS A 54 3.95 -26.51 -9.89
N GLN A 55 2.73 -26.99 -9.90
CA GLN A 55 1.64 -26.42 -10.69
C GLN A 55 0.96 -25.30 -9.88
N ILE A 56 1.22 -24.06 -10.21
CA ILE A 56 0.74 -22.90 -9.43
C ILE A 56 -0.62 -22.37 -9.89
N ALA A 57 -1.04 -22.70 -11.10
CA ALA A 57 -2.41 -22.47 -11.60
C ALA A 57 -2.70 -23.49 -12.72
N ALA A 58 -3.90 -24.04 -12.78
CA ALA A 58 -4.31 -25.00 -13.80
C ALA A 58 -5.78 -24.88 -14.17
N VAL A 59 -6.13 -25.31 -15.38
CA VAL A 59 -7.50 -25.54 -15.83
C VAL A 59 -7.60 -26.93 -16.45
N GLY A 60 -8.72 -27.60 -16.21
CA GLY A 60 -8.95 -28.98 -16.66
C GLY A 60 -8.58 -30.06 -15.65
N PHE A 61 -7.83 -29.72 -14.59
CA PHE A 61 -7.48 -30.63 -13.48
C PHE A 61 -7.07 -29.84 -12.23
N GLU A 62 -6.96 -30.53 -11.09
CA GLU A 62 -6.49 -29.93 -9.83
C GLU A 62 -4.95 -29.77 -9.86
N PRO A 63 -4.39 -28.61 -9.50
CA PRO A 63 -2.95 -28.41 -9.42
C PRO A 63 -2.28 -29.38 -8.43
N ALA A 64 -1.15 -29.94 -8.83
CA ALA A 64 -0.39 -30.89 -8.05
C ALA A 64 1.12 -30.62 -8.16
N VAL A 65 1.90 -31.41 -7.46
CA VAL A 65 3.37 -31.46 -7.57
C VAL A 65 3.75 -32.79 -8.16
N CYS A 66 4.59 -32.79 -9.20
CA CYS A 66 5.18 -34.02 -9.73
C CYS A 66 6.70 -33.98 -9.66
N SER A 67 7.33 -35.17 -9.78
CA SER A 67 8.79 -35.26 -9.84
C SER A 67 9.32 -34.53 -11.09
N ARG A 68 10.54 -34.01 -11.01
CA ARG A 68 11.19 -33.41 -12.17
C ARG A 68 11.43 -34.43 -13.29
N GLU A 69 11.66 -35.69 -12.93
CA GLU A 69 11.91 -36.80 -13.86
C GLU A 69 10.66 -37.11 -14.70
N ASP A 70 9.48 -37.06 -14.12
CA ASP A 70 8.21 -37.29 -14.80
C ASP A 70 7.72 -36.08 -15.59
N SER A 71 8.27 -34.90 -15.30
CA SER A 71 7.82 -33.65 -15.88
C SER A 71 8.15 -33.50 -17.36
N MET A 72 7.17 -33.43 -18.24
CA MET A 72 7.35 -33.07 -19.65
C MET A 72 7.94 -31.65 -19.79
N CYS A 73 7.56 -30.71 -18.94
CA CYS A 73 8.04 -29.33 -18.97
C CYS A 73 9.51 -29.25 -18.55
N ALA A 74 9.99 -30.06 -17.63
CA ALA A 74 11.39 -30.11 -17.23
C ALA A 74 12.31 -30.59 -18.38
N ALA A 75 11.82 -31.47 -19.24
CA ALA A 75 12.55 -31.95 -20.40
C ALA A 75 12.82 -30.85 -21.45
N VAL A 76 12.07 -29.74 -21.41
CA VAL A 76 12.13 -28.67 -22.42
C VAL A 76 12.53 -27.30 -21.86
N ILE A 77 12.53 -27.11 -20.54
CA ILE A 77 12.81 -25.81 -19.90
C ILE A 77 14.16 -25.20 -20.24
N ALA A 78 15.15 -26.04 -20.55
CA ALA A 78 16.49 -25.58 -20.93
C ALA A 78 16.60 -25.08 -22.38
N ARG A 79 15.54 -25.25 -23.17
CA ARG A 79 15.52 -24.80 -24.57
C ARG A 79 14.99 -23.38 -24.68
N PRO A 80 15.64 -22.50 -25.43
CA PRO A 80 15.09 -21.20 -25.71
C PRO A 80 13.85 -21.30 -26.63
N GLY A 81 12.80 -20.58 -26.25
CA GLY A 81 11.57 -20.47 -27.03
C GLY A 81 10.55 -21.57 -26.79
N ARG A 82 9.40 -21.40 -27.47
CA ARG A 82 8.27 -22.31 -27.37
C ARG A 82 8.58 -23.72 -27.93
N VAL A 83 7.92 -24.72 -27.39
CA VAL A 83 7.95 -26.08 -27.89
C VAL A 83 6.52 -26.52 -28.25
N ILE A 84 6.34 -27.08 -29.46
CA ILE A 84 5.06 -27.61 -29.94
C ILE A 84 5.27 -29.04 -30.37
N VAL A 85 4.43 -29.92 -29.88
CA VAL A 85 4.48 -31.36 -30.15
C VAL A 85 3.08 -31.83 -30.54
N PRO A 86 2.82 -32.02 -31.85
CA PRO A 86 1.49 -32.43 -32.36
C PRO A 86 1.04 -33.80 -31.87
N ASP A 87 1.96 -34.74 -31.72
CA ASP A 87 1.73 -36.07 -31.14
C ASP A 87 2.92 -36.48 -30.24
N ALA A 88 2.71 -36.44 -28.94
CA ALA A 88 3.74 -36.72 -27.94
C ALA A 88 4.24 -38.17 -27.97
N ARG A 89 3.50 -39.09 -28.56
CA ARG A 89 3.91 -40.52 -28.71
C ARG A 89 5.00 -40.67 -29.76
N LEU A 90 5.12 -39.73 -30.70
CA LEU A 90 6.10 -39.72 -31.78
C LEU A 90 7.34 -38.88 -31.45
N ASP A 91 7.35 -38.18 -30.34
CA ASP A 91 8.47 -37.35 -29.91
C ASP A 91 9.35 -38.18 -28.96
N GLU A 92 10.63 -38.36 -29.33
CA GLU A 92 11.60 -39.16 -28.56
C GLU A 92 11.76 -38.69 -27.12
N ARG A 93 11.51 -37.43 -26.84
CA ARG A 93 11.59 -36.84 -25.48
C ARG A 93 10.46 -37.30 -24.58
N PHE A 94 9.31 -37.61 -25.17
CA PHE A 94 8.05 -37.82 -24.44
C PHE A 94 7.43 -39.21 -24.61
N ALA A 95 7.84 -39.98 -25.63
CA ALA A 95 7.24 -41.29 -25.94
C ALA A 95 7.16 -42.25 -24.74
N HIS A 96 8.11 -42.15 -23.81
CA HIS A 96 8.17 -42.98 -22.61
C HIS A 96 7.78 -42.27 -21.30
N ASN A 97 7.31 -41.02 -21.43
CA ASN A 97 6.92 -40.24 -20.26
C ASN A 97 5.60 -40.73 -19.67
N PRO A 98 5.44 -40.85 -18.32
CA PRO A 98 4.24 -41.32 -17.65
C PRO A 98 2.95 -40.55 -18.03
N PHE A 99 3.06 -39.27 -18.36
CA PHE A 99 1.93 -38.45 -18.86
C PHE A 99 1.50 -38.85 -20.29
N VAL A 100 2.34 -39.55 -21.07
CA VAL A 100 2.06 -39.99 -22.43
C VAL A 100 1.70 -41.48 -22.49
N THR A 101 2.36 -42.33 -21.67
CA THR A 101 2.12 -43.77 -21.64
C THR A 101 0.78 -44.15 -21.03
N GLY A 102 0.21 -43.27 -20.18
CA GLY A 102 -1.06 -43.52 -19.52
C GLY A 102 -0.93 -43.90 -18.04
N GLU A 103 0.26 -43.84 -17.47
CA GLU A 103 0.46 -44.09 -16.03
C GLU A 103 -0.10 -42.95 -15.18
N ILE A 104 0.07 -41.69 -15.65
CA ILE A 104 -0.44 -40.47 -15.00
C ILE A 104 -1.57 -39.84 -15.83
N ALA A 105 -1.38 -39.71 -17.15
CA ALA A 105 -2.35 -39.14 -18.05
C ALA A 105 -2.18 -39.69 -19.49
N HIS A 106 -3.02 -39.24 -20.43
CA HIS A 106 -2.98 -39.61 -21.85
C HIS A 106 -2.71 -38.43 -22.74
N VAL A 107 -1.65 -37.64 -22.49
CA VAL A 107 -1.29 -36.47 -23.29
C VAL A 107 -0.92 -36.92 -24.71
N ARG A 108 -1.51 -36.28 -25.72
CA ARG A 108 -1.19 -36.47 -27.13
C ARG A 108 -0.64 -35.21 -27.74
N PHE A 109 -1.37 -34.11 -27.64
CA PHE A 109 -0.86 -32.77 -28.02
C PHE A 109 -0.25 -32.07 -26.82
N TYR A 110 0.89 -31.44 -27.01
CA TYR A 110 1.57 -30.64 -26.01
C TYR A 110 2.20 -29.38 -26.65
N ALA A 111 1.95 -28.22 -26.06
CA ALA A 111 2.65 -26.99 -26.40
C ALA A 111 3.01 -26.22 -25.13
N SER A 112 4.21 -25.60 -25.12
CA SER A 112 4.68 -24.80 -23.98
C SER A 112 5.50 -23.61 -24.40
N SER A 113 5.38 -22.52 -23.65
CA SER A 113 6.27 -21.36 -23.70
C SER A 113 6.98 -21.20 -22.35
N PRO A 114 8.31 -20.92 -22.35
CA PRO A 114 9.07 -20.79 -21.12
C PRO A 114 8.73 -19.48 -20.40
N LEU A 115 8.74 -19.53 -19.06
CA LEU A 115 8.66 -18.38 -18.18
C LEU A 115 10.08 -17.88 -17.91
N VAL A 116 10.50 -16.85 -18.64
CA VAL A 116 11.86 -16.32 -18.56
C VAL A 116 11.86 -15.01 -17.80
N THR A 117 12.62 -14.94 -16.71
CA THR A 117 12.75 -13.72 -15.90
C THR A 117 13.49 -12.62 -16.67
N PRO A 118 13.41 -11.34 -16.25
CA PRO A 118 14.18 -10.25 -16.83
C PRO A 118 15.72 -10.50 -16.80
N ALA A 119 16.20 -11.34 -15.88
CA ALA A 119 17.60 -11.78 -15.81
C ALA A 119 17.94 -12.90 -16.82
N GLY A 120 17.00 -13.34 -17.65
CA GLY A 120 17.20 -14.41 -18.65
C GLY A 120 17.13 -15.84 -18.07
N VAL A 121 16.64 -16.02 -16.85
CA VAL A 121 16.52 -17.33 -16.19
C VAL A 121 15.14 -17.93 -16.45
N ALA A 122 15.08 -19.11 -17.05
CA ALA A 122 13.84 -19.85 -17.20
C ALA A 122 13.46 -20.53 -15.87
N ILE A 123 12.35 -20.11 -15.26
CA ILE A 123 11.87 -20.60 -13.95
C ILE A 123 10.75 -21.62 -14.06
N GLY A 124 10.12 -21.74 -15.23
CA GLY A 124 8.99 -22.61 -15.46
C GLY A 124 8.45 -22.53 -16.86
N THR A 125 7.21 -22.94 -17.07
CA THR A 125 6.54 -22.91 -18.37
C THR A 125 5.04 -22.59 -18.18
N LEU A 126 4.46 -21.88 -19.14
CA LEU A 126 3.04 -21.94 -19.44
C LEU A 126 2.84 -23.03 -20.50
N CYS A 127 2.12 -24.09 -20.19
CA CYS A 127 1.85 -25.13 -21.14
C CYS A 127 0.36 -25.42 -21.32
N VAL A 128 0.02 -25.90 -22.51
CA VAL A 128 -1.31 -26.35 -22.91
C VAL A 128 -1.20 -27.77 -23.47
N PHE A 129 -2.16 -28.62 -23.22
CA PHE A 129 -2.15 -29.99 -23.73
C PHE A 129 -3.55 -30.57 -23.89
N ASN A 130 -3.63 -31.65 -24.67
CA ASN A 130 -4.88 -32.37 -24.91
C ASN A 130 -4.62 -33.89 -25.03
N ASP A 131 -5.64 -34.71 -24.84
CA ASP A 131 -5.64 -36.16 -25.03
C ASP A 131 -5.82 -36.60 -26.50
N SER A 132 -6.05 -35.65 -27.41
CA SER A 132 -6.12 -35.82 -28.86
C SER A 132 -4.91 -35.15 -29.54
N VAL A 133 -4.49 -35.69 -30.68
CA VAL A 133 -3.49 -35.11 -31.56
C VAL A 133 -3.97 -33.75 -32.06
N GLY A 134 -3.06 -32.76 -32.09
CA GLY A 134 -3.39 -31.37 -32.47
C GLY A 134 -2.18 -30.57 -32.91
N ASP A 135 -2.45 -29.31 -33.31
CA ASP A 135 -1.42 -28.30 -33.54
C ASP A 135 -2.02 -26.91 -33.20
N LEU A 136 -1.17 -25.91 -33.08
CA LEU A 136 -1.58 -24.51 -32.91
C LEU A 136 -1.37 -23.75 -34.23
N ASP A 137 -2.35 -22.92 -34.60
CA ASP A 137 -2.11 -21.91 -35.64
C ASP A 137 -1.13 -20.83 -35.12
N GLU A 138 -0.64 -19.99 -36.04
CA GLU A 138 0.37 -18.99 -35.69
C GLU A 138 -0.14 -17.98 -34.65
N SER A 139 -1.44 -17.61 -34.71
CA SER A 139 -2.04 -16.70 -33.74
C SER A 139 -2.07 -17.30 -32.33
N ALA A 140 -2.43 -18.58 -32.19
CA ALA A 140 -2.41 -19.28 -30.91
C ALA A 140 -0.98 -19.46 -30.37
N ARG A 141 0.01 -19.66 -31.26
CA ARG A 141 1.42 -19.74 -30.89
C ARG A 141 1.93 -18.43 -30.30
N GLU A 142 1.65 -17.31 -31.00
CA GLU A 142 2.00 -15.96 -30.53
C GLU A 142 1.30 -15.61 -29.23
N ALA A 143 0.03 -15.97 -29.11
CA ALA A 143 -0.74 -15.75 -27.89
C ALA A 143 -0.18 -16.53 -26.69
N LEU A 144 0.25 -17.78 -26.88
CA LEU A 144 0.88 -18.57 -25.82
C LEU A 144 2.17 -17.92 -25.31
N ASP A 145 3.02 -17.41 -26.22
CA ASP A 145 4.24 -16.69 -25.86
C ASP A 145 3.93 -15.40 -25.10
N LEU A 146 2.97 -14.62 -25.60
CA LEU A 146 2.53 -13.38 -24.94
C LEU A 146 1.99 -13.63 -23.53
N LEU A 147 1.16 -14.65 -23.36
CA LEU A 147 0.61 -15.04 -22.06
C LEU A 147 1.71 -15.52 -21.09
N ALA A 148 2.72 -16.24 -21.59
CA ALA A 148 3.88 -16.61 -20.77
C ALA A 148 4.67 -15.39 -20.28
N HIS A 149 4.85 -14.38 -21.12
CA HIS A 149 5.44 -13.09 -20.69
C HIS A 149 4.56 -12.39 -19.64
N GLN A 150 3.23 -12.37 -19.83
CA GLN A 150 2.32 -11.76 -18.86
C GLN A 150 2.34 -12.48 -17.49
N VAL A 151 2.56 -13.80 -17.46
CA VAL A 151 2.79 -14.52 -16.19
C VAL A 151 4.03 -13.97 -15.48
N VAL A 152 5.13 -13.80 -16.20
CA VAL A 152 6.39 -13.29 -15.61
C VAL A 152 6.23 -11.85 -15.13
N ASP A 153 5.60 -10.97 -15.94
CA ASP A 153 5.33 -9.58 -15.55
C ASP A 153 4.52 -9.49 -14.27
N LEU A 154 3.50 -10.36 -14.14
CA LEU A 154 2.69 -10.44 -12.93
C LEU A 154 3.47 -10.91 -11.71
N LEU A 155 4.33 -11.91 -11.88
CA LEU A 155 5.22 -12.41 -10.82
C LEU A 155 6.22 -11.33 -10.38
N GLU A 156 6.79 -10.59 -11.33
CA GLU A 156 7.69 -9.45 -11.05
C GLU A 156 6.97 -8.33 -10.30
N LEU A 157 5.78 -7.96 -10.73
CA LEU A 157 4.98 -6.94 -10.05
C LEU A 157 4.71 -7.32 -8.59
N ARG A 158 4.36 -8.59 -8.34
CA ARG A 158 4.15 -9.10 -6.97
C ARG A 158 5.42 -9.07 -6.15
N ARG A 159 6.56 -9.48 -6.72
CA ARG A 159 7.87 -9.44 -6.07
C ARG A 159 8.25 -8.02 -5.65
N ILE A 160 8.10 -7.05 -6.56
CA ILE A 160 8.39 -5.64 -6.30
C ILE A 160 7.44 -5.09 -5.23
N SER A 161 6.14 -5.38 -5.33
CA SER A 161 5.13 -4.95 -4.35
C SER A 161 5.43 -5.48 -2.95
N ARG A 162 5.83 -6.77 -2.83
CA ARG A 162 6.22 -7.39 -1.56
C ARG A 162 7.47 -6.74 -0.98
N ALA A 163 8.52 -6.58 -1.78
CA ALA A 163 9.78 -5.94 -1.35
C ALA A 163 9.55 -4.49 -0.88
N LEU A 164 8.66 -3.74 -1.57
CA LEU A 164 8.29 -2.39 -1.17
C LEU A 164 7.53 -2.38 0.17
N SER A 165 6.61 -3.32 0.37
CA SER A 165 5.88 -3.48 1.64
C SER A 165 6.81 -3.80 2.80
N GLU A 166 7.72 -4.76 2.61
CA GLU A 166 8.71 -5.14 3.63
C GLU A 166 9.65 -4.00 3.99
N SER A 167 10.13 -3.25 3.00
CA SER A 167 10.96 -2.07 3.22
C SER A 167 10.22 -0.98 4.00
N ASN A 168 8.94 -0.78 3.70
CA ASN A 168 8.09 0.18 4.38
C ASN A 168 7.82 -0.23 5.84
N ASP A 169 7.60 -1.52 6.10
CA ASP A 169 7.43 -2.08 7.44
C ASP A 169 8.71 -1.95 8.28
N GLN A 170 9.89 -2.15 7.66
CA GLN A 170 11.17 -1.94 8.31
C GLN A 170 11.37 -0.47 8.69
N LEU A 171 11.07 0.46 7.77
CA LEU A 171 11.14 1.91 8.02
C LEU A 171 10.20 2.33 9.15
N SER A 172 8.99 1.77 9.18
CA SER A 172 7.99 2.05 10.22
C SER A 172 8.45 1.59 11.60
N ARG A 173 9.02 0.39 11.69
CA ARG A 173 9.59 -0.13 12.95
C ARG A 173 10.77 0.70 13.43
N PHE A 174 11.68 1.07 12.53
CA PHE A 174 12.84 1.90 12.82
C PHE A 174 12.44 3.30 13.34
N ALA A 175 11.49 3.95 12.65
CA ALA A 175 10.95 5.23 13.08
C ALA A 175 10.28 5.14 14.47
N GLY A 176 9.54 4.03 14.74
CA GLY A 176 8.94 3.73 16.04
C GLY A 176 9.96 3.67 17.16
N GLN A 177 11.05 2.96 16.95
CA GLN A 177 12.11 2.79 17.94
C GLN A 177 12.86 4.10 18.22
N ILE A 178 13.28 4.80 17.15
CA ILE A 178 13.98 6.10 17.32
C ILE A 178 13.09 7.10 18.06
N SER A 179 11.81 7.16 17.74
CA SER A 179 10.92 8.11 18.39
C SER A 179 10.70 7.82 19.86
N HIS A 180 10.63 6.54 20.24
CA HIS A 180 10.61 6.15 21.65
C HIS A 180 11.89 6.59 22.38
N ASP A 181 13.05 6.34 21.75
CA ASP A 181 14.36 6.62 22.34
C ASP A 181 14.67 8.14 22.40
N LEU A 182 14.05 8.93 21.52
CA LEU A 182 14.11 10.39 21.58
C LEU A 182 13.11 10.99 22.56
N ARG A 183 11.93 10.42 22.72
CA ARG A 183 10.91 10.93 23.65
C ARG A 183 11.36 10.83 25.10
N ASN A 184 12.05 9.76 25.49
CA ASN A 184 12.48 9.55 26.86
C ASN A 184 13.39 10.67 27.42
N PRO A 185 14.53 11.04 26.75
CA PRO A 185 15.36 12.12 27.21
C PRO A 185 14.67 13.49 27.11
N LEU A 186 13.77 13.66 26.14
CA LEU A 186 13.03 14.89 25.96
C LEU A 186 12.01 15.10 27.10
N THR A 187 11.28 14.05 27.50
CA THR A 187 10.39 14.09 28.66
C THR A 187 11.13 14.44 29.94
N ALA A 188 12.33 13.86 30.13
CA ALA A 188 13.18 14.22 31.29
C ALA A 188 13.62 15.70 31.24
N LEU A 189 14.00 16.20 30.04
CA LEU A 189 14.39 17.58 29.84
C LEU A 189 13.22 18.54 30.14
N THR A 190 12.01 18.26 29.61
CA THR A 190 10.81 19.04 29.91
C THR A 190 10.52 19.09 31.39
N GLY A 191 10.57 17.93 32.11
CA GLY A 191 10.38 17.90 33.55
C GLY A 191 11.42 18.70 34.33
N PHE A 192 12.69 18.74 33.89
CA PHE A 192 13.71 19.60 34.51
C PHE A 192 13.47 21.10 34.25
N LEU A 193 12.97 21.44 33.07
CA LEU A 193 12.61 22.83 32.71
C LEU A 193 11.41 23.31 33.55
N GLU A 194 10.37 22.49 33.69
CA GLU A 194 9.20 22.78 34.55
C GLU A 194 9.64 23.02 36.01
N LEU A 195 10.43 22.12 36.55
CA LEU A 195 10.97 22.28 37.91
C LEU A 195 11.82 23.56 38.09
N ALA A 196 12.55 23.97 37.06
CA ALA A 196 13.35 25.18 37.10
C ALA A 196 12.48 26.45 36.99
N ILE A 197 11.43 26.41 36.19
CA ILE A 197 10.46 27.53 35.99
C ILE A 197 9.65 27.73 37.27
N ASP A 198 9.22 26.65 37.92
CA ASP A 198 8.42 26.68 39.14
C ASP A 198 9.26 27.03 40.42
N SER A 199 10.58 27.20 40.29
CA SER A 199 11.43 27.56 41.41
C SER A 199 11.12 28.98 41.89
N PRO A 200 10.96 29.20 43.23
CA PRO A 200 10.72 30.54 43.79
C PRO A 200 11.83 31.56 43.46
N ASP A 201 13.02 31.11 43.11
CA ASP A 201 14.14 31.97 42.73
C ASP A 201 13.93 32.64 41.36
N MET A 202 13.02 32.10 40.51
CA MET A 202 12.69 32.65 39.18
C MET A 202 11.90 33.95 39.25
N ASP A 203 11.19 34.22 40.34
CA ASP A 203 10.50 35.50 40.57
C ASP A 203 11.49 36.69 40.56
N ASN A 204 12.72 36.43 40.90
CA ASN A 204 13.80 37.42 40.94
C ASN A 204 14.70 37.43 39.71
N ALA A 205 14.44 36.54 38.72
CA ALA A 205 15.27 36.37 37.53
C ALA A 205 14.44 36.33 36.24
N PRO A 206 13.73 37.39 35.87
CA PRO A 206 12.74 37.39 34.75
C PRO A 206 13.36 37.09 33.39
N GLU A 207 14.66 37.34 33.18
CA GLU A 207 15.36 36.96 31.96
C GLU A 207 15.61 35.46 31.88
N ALA A 208 15.98 34.84 33.01
CA ALA A 208 16.17 33.40 33.11
C ALA A 208 14.84 32.65 32.90
N ALA A 209 13.75 33.12 33.51
CA ALA A 209 12.42 32.58 33.33
C ALA A 209 11.98 32.62 31.83
N ARG A 210 12.27 33.71 31.12
CA ARG A 210 12.00 33.84 29.68
C ARG A 210 12.83 32.86 28.83
N VAL A 211 14.09 32.62 29.20
CA VAL A 211 14.95 31.68 28.48
C VAL A 211 14.49 30.23 28.72
N LEU A 212 14.11 29.89 29.96
CA LEU A 212 13.57 28.57 30.31
C LEU A 212 12.23 28.29 29.58
N ALA A 213 11.29 29.23 29.56
CA ALA A 213 10.04 29.11 28.83
C ALA A 213 10.26 28.90 27.31
N ARG A 214 11.30 29.54 26.74
CA ARG A 214 11.69 29.27 25.35
C ARG A 214 12.26 27.89 25.14
N ALA A 215 13.03 27.37 26.11
CA ALA A 215 13.57 26.03 26.05
C ALA A 215 12.47 24.97 26.19
N GLU A 216 11.49 25.17 27.08
CA GLU A 216 10.29 24.36 27.22
C GLU A 216 9.51 24.29 25.91
N SER A 217 9.18 25.45 25.32
CA SER A 217 8.52 25.52 24.01
C SER A 217 9.31 24.79 22.90
N ALA A 218 10.65 24.81 22.97
CA ALA A 218 11.47 24.09 22.00
C ALA A 218 11.40 22.57 22.24
N ALA A 219 11.35 22.12 23.49
CA ALA A 219 11.17 20.70 23.84
C ALA A 219 9.80 20.16 23.39
N ASP A 220 8.74 20.95 23.61
CA ASP A 220 7.39 20.61 23.15
C ASP A 220 7.30 20.50 21.63
N ARG A 221 7.96 21.42 20.91
CA ARG A 221 8.08 21.32 19.45
C ARG A 221 8.78 20.06 19.00
N MET A 222 9.85 19.64 19.69
CA MET A 222 10.53 18.37 19.38
C MET A 222 9.65 17.15 19.66
N ASN A 223 8.87 17.15 20.74
CA ASN A 223 7.89 16.09 21.03
C ASN A 223 6.82 15.98 19.94
N ALA A 224 6.26 17.11 19.50
CA ALA A 224 5.32 17.15 18.40
C ALA A 224 5.94 16.62 17.09
N MET A 225 7.19 17.02 16.80
CA MET A 225 7.97 16.57 15.64
C MET A 225 8.15 15.05 15.62
N ILE A 226 8.55 14.48 16.73
CA ILE A 226 8.74 13.02 16.87
C ILE A 226 7.41 12.30 16.65
N SER A 227 6.32 12.83 17.20
CA SER A 227 4.97 12.26 17.05
C SER A 227 4.49 12.29 15.60
N ASP A 228 4.75 13.38 14.88
CA ASP A 228 4.41 13.54 13.47
C ASP A 228 5.19 12.57 12.56
N ILE A 229 6.50 12.41 12.81
CA ILE A 229 7.36 11.45 12.09
C ILE A 229 6.87 10.01 12.32
N LEU A 230 6.48 9.68 13.56
CA LEU A 230 5.91 8.38 13.89
C LEU A 230 4.60 8.11 13.17
N ALA A 231 3.69 9.08 13.18
CA ALA A 231 2.41 8.97 12.48
C ALA A 231 2.65 8.73 10.99
N TYR A 232 3.55 9.51 10.38
CA TYR A 232 3.93 9.36 8.97
C TYR A 232 4.51 7.97 8.65
N ALA A 233 5.42 7.46 9.49
CA ALA A 233 6.09 6.18 9.28
C ALA A 233 5.12 4.98 9.43
N ARG A 234 4.20 5.02 10.40
CA ARG A 234 3.22 3.94 10.66
C ARG A 234 2.21 3.74 9.52
N ILE A 235 1.87 4.79 8.80
CA ILE A 235 0.90 4.74 7.70
C ILE A 235 1.45 3.98 6.48
N GLY A 236 2.76 3.78 6.39
CA GLY A 236 3.40 3.15 5.24
C GLY A 236 3.36 1.63 5.20
N GLY A 237 3.07 0.94 6.30
CA GLY A 237 3.25 -0.51 6.42
C GLY A 237 1.99 -1.36 6.57
N ALA A 238 0.83 -0.78 6.92
CA ALA A 238 -0.38 -1.57 7.12
C ALA A 238 -1.54 -1.06 6.26
N SER A 239 -2.28 -1.98 5.67
CA SER A 239 -3.59 -1.64 5.08
C SER A 239 -4.51 -1.15 6.20
N PRO A 240 -5.21 -0.01 6.05
CA PRO A 240 -6.14 0.49 7.06
C PRO A 240 -7.20 -0.56 7.41
N GLN A 241 -7.53 -0.68 8.69
CA GLN A 241 -8.68 -1.49 9.09
C GLN A 241 -9.94 -0.87 8.47
N ARG A 242 -10.75 -1.69 7.80
CA ARG A 242 -12.01 -1.23 7.19
C ARG A 242 -13.17 -1.59 8.13
N ALA A 243 -13.44 -0.71 9.09
CA ALA A 243 -14.61 -0.76 9.95
C ALA A 243 -15.59 0.38 9.59
N ARG A 244 -16.85 0.29 10.02
CA ARG A 244 -17.74 1.45 10.02
C ARG A 244 -17.31 2.40 11.12
N VAL A 245 -17.05 3.65 10.78
CA VAL A 245 -16.52 4.66 11.69
C VAL A 245 -17.54 5.77 11.86
N ASP A 246 -18.11 5.88 13.05
CA ASP A 246 -18.94 7.03 13.44
C ASP A 246 -18.06 8.29 13.49
N LEU A 247 -18.11 9.10 12.41
CA LEU A 247 -17.31 10.33 12.33
C LEU A 247 -17.80 11.40 13.30
N GLY A 248 -19.06 11.37 13.72
CA GLY A 248 -19.59 12.27 14.76
C GLY A 248 -18.88 12.02 16.09
N ALA A 249 -18.79 10.75 16.51
CA ALA A 249 -18.07 10.35 17.72
C ALA A 249 -16.57 10.66 17.63
N VAL A 250 -15.95 10.42 16.47
CA VAL A 250 -14.53 10.77 16.22
C VAL A 250 -14.32 12.26 16.36
N MET A 251 -15.19 13.09 15.77
CA MET A 251 -15.06 14.54 15.83
C MET A 251 -15.26 15.08 17.25
N HIS A 252 -16.16 14.46 18.03
CA HIS A 252 -16.35 14.83 19.44
C HIS A 252 -15.05 14.63 20.24
N ALA A 253 -14.42 13.48 20.07
CA ALA A 253 -13.13 13.19 20.70
C ALA A 253 -12.00 14.14 20.22
N VAL A 254 -12.03 14.58 18.96
CA VAL A 254 -11.08 15.59 18.45
C VAL A 254 -11.27 16.94 19.12
N VAL A 255 -12.52 17.37 19.32
CA VAL A 255 -12.81 18.65 20.02
C VAL A 255 -12.36 18.57 21.48
N GLU A 256 -12.58 17.45 22.16
CA GLU A 256 -12.09 17.24 23.54
C GLU A 256 -10.55 17.30 23.61
N ASP A 257 -9.84 16.67 22.67
CA ASP A 257 -8.36 16.72 22.62
C ASP A 257 -7.83 18.14 22.40
N LEU A 258 -8.58 18.98 21.68
CA LEU A 258 -8.18 20.34 21.34
C LEU A 258 -8.74 21.42 22.29
N ASP A 259 -9.44 21.04 23.39
CA ASP A 259 -10.14 21.94 24.29
C ASP A 259 -9.27 23.09 24.80
N ALA A 260 -8.03 22.80 25.20
CA ALA A 260 -7.09 23.82 25.66
C ALA A 260 -6.78 24.88 24.56
N SER A 261 -6.59 24.44 23.30
CA SER A 261 -6.31 25.33 22.18
C SER A 261 -7.53 26.11 21.74
N ILE A 262 -8.71 25.47 21.77
CA ILE A 262 -10.02 26.08 21.47
C ILE A 262 -10.32 27.17 22.50
N SER A 263 -10.19 26.86 23.78
CA SER A 263 -10.44 27.79 24.89
C SER A 263 -9.46 28.97 24.86
N ALA A 264 -8.17 28.74 24.61
CA ALA A 264 -7.16 29.80 24.53
C ALA A 264 -7.35 30.75 23.36
N SER A 265 -7.83 30.25 22.21
CA SER A 265 -8.07 31.05 21.00
C SER A 265 -9.49 31.62 20.89
N GLY A 266 -10.43 31.18 21.73
CA GLY A 266 -11.85 31.50 21.64
C GLY A 266 -12.53 30.95 20.39
N ALA A 267 -12.05 29.81 19.87
CA ALA A 267 -12.52 29.22 18.61
C ALA A 267 -13.98 28.72 18.71
N ASP A 268 -14.78 28.99 17.66
CA ASP A 268 -16.13 28.44 17.46
C ASP A 268 -16.06 27.28 16.46
N ILE A 269 -16.29 26.04 16.96
CA ILE A 269 -16.26 24.83 16.13
C ILE A 269 -17.68 24.31 15.98
N ARG A 270 -18.18 24.24 14.74
CA ARG A 270 -19.50 23.72 14.39
C ARG A 270 -19.35 22.46 13.55
N GLN A 271 -20.12 21.42 13.89
CA GLN A 271 -20.08 20.14 13.19
C GLN A 271 -21.47 19.66 12.76
N ASP A 272 -21.56 19.21 11.50
CA ASP A 272 -22.71 18.48 10.95
C ASP A 272 -22.15 17.25 10.18
N ILE A 273 -21.89 16.17 10.94
CA ILE A 273 -21.10 15.03 10.46
C ILE A 273 -21.69 13.69 10.97
N ALA A 274 -22.98 13.49 10.79
CA ALA A 274 -23.67 12.25 11.18
C ALA A 274 -23.56 11.18 10.09
N VAL A 275 -22.32 10.67 9.84
CA VAL A 275 -22.05 9.68 8.80
C VAL A 275 -21.07 8.61 9.30
N GLU A 276 -21.17 7.40 8.72
CA GLU A 276 -20.35 6.25 9.09
C GLU A 276 -19.60 5.67 7.85
N PRO A 277 -18.54 6.32 7.35
CA PRO A 277 -17.73 5.74 6.26
C PRO A 277 -16.99 4.48 6.69
N ALA A 278 -16.60 3.66 5.70
CA ALA A 278 -15.67 2.56 5.91
C ALA A 278 -14.24 3.10 6.07
N GLY A 279 -13.57 2.80 7.20
CA GLY A 279 -12.22 3.28 7.44
C GLY A 279 -11.61 2.78 8.75
N ASP A 280 -10.40 3.27 9.05
CA ASP A 280 -9.70 3.05 10.30
C ASP A 280 -9.97 4.22 11.26
N PRO A 281 -10.62 3.99 12.42
CA PRO A 281 -11.03 5.07 13.32
C PRO A 281 -9.84 5.86 13.88
N THR A 282 -8.71 5.21 14.13
CA THR A 282 -7.51 5.86 14.68
C THR A 282 -6.88 6.78 13.64
N LEU A 283 -6.78 6.32 12.40
CA LEU A 283 -6.19 7.09 11.32
C LEU A 283 -7.11 8.26 10.90
N LEU A 284 -8.42 8.04 10.83
CA LEU A 284 -9.37 9.12 10.50
C LEU A 284 -9.44 10.17 11.61
N ARG A 285 -9.34 9.77 12.91
CA ARG A 285 -9.19 10.73 14.03
C ARG A 285 -7.94 11.58 13.86
N ALA A 286 -6.79 10.98 13.55
CA ALA A 286 -5.55 11.72 13.34
C ALA A 286 -5.65 12.74 12.19
N VAL A 287 -6.34 12.40 11.09
CA VAL A 287 -6.60 13.33 9.98
C VAL A 287 -7.45 14.51 10.43
N LEU A 288 -8.60 14.24 11.06
CA LEU A 288 -9.52 15.29 11.50
C LEU A 288 -8.86 16.19 12.55
N GLN A 289 -8.15 15.62 13.52
CA GLN A 289 -7.41 16.37 14.53
C GLN A 289 -6.37 17.30 13.91
N ASN A 290 -5.59 16.81 12.93
CA ASN A 290 -4.59 17.62 12.25
C ASN A 290 -5.21 18.77 11.46
N VAL A 291 -6.29 18.51 10.71
CA VAL A 291 -6.94 19.53 9.89
C VAL A 291 -7.62 20.59 10.77
N VAL A 292 -8.31 20.20 11.83
CA VAL A 292 -8.98 21.12 12.75
C VAL A 292 -7.97 21.93 13.56
N ALA A 293 -6.91 21.30 14.07
CA ALA A 293 -5.83 22.00 14.76
C ALA A 293 -5.16 23.06 13.86
N ASN A 294 -4.92 22.74 12.59
CA ASN A 294 -4.40 23.68 11.61
C ASN A 294 -5.35 24.85 11.38
N ALA A 295 -6.65 24.61 11.22
CA ALA A 295 -7.66 25.63 11.06
C ALA A 295 -7.68 26.62 12.25
N VAL A 296 -7.67 26.13 13.47
CA VAL A 296 -7.61 26.96 14.70
C VAL A 296 -6.29 27.75 14.75
N LYS A 297 -5.17 27.05 14.60
CA LYS A 297 -3.82 27.62 14.71
C LYS A 297 -3.54 28.74 13.71
N PHE A 298 -3.76 28.49 12.41
CA PHE A 298 -3.45 29.47 11.36
C PHE A 298 -4.40 30.67 11.38
N THR A 299 -5.65 30.46 11.78
CA THR A 299 -6.61 31.55 11.95
C THR A 299 -6.24 32.45 13.13
N ALA A 300 -5.90 31.84 14.28
CA ALA A 300 -5.46 32.59 15.46
C ALA A 300 -4.15 33.37 15.19
N ALA A 301 -3.18 32.75 14.50
CA ALA A 301 -1.93 33.39 14.09
C ALA A 301 -2.16 34.60 13.16
N ALA A 302 -3.25 34.61 12.37
CA ALA A 302 -3.66 35.73 11.55
C ALA A 302 -4.43 36.82 12.34
N GLY A 303 -4.50 36.70 13.67
CA GLY A 303 -5.17 37.68 14.55
C GLY A 303 -6.70 37.66 14.48
N LYS A 304 -7.29 36.57 13.99
CA LYS A 304 -8.75 36.38 13.92
C LYS A 304 -9.22 35.38 14.97
N VAL A 305 -10.46 35.51 15.45
CA VAL A 305 -11.13 34.48 16.23
C VAL A 305 -11.47 33.31 15.29
N PRO A 306 -10.95 32.08 15.56
CA PRO A 306 -11.17 30.96 14.66
C PRO A 306 -12.64 30.53 14.60
N GLN A 307 -13.16 30.38 13.38
CA GLN A 307 -14.44 29.77 13.08
C GLN A 307 -14.19 28.55 12.19
N VAL A 308 -14.54 27.38 12.68
CA VAL A 308 -14.33 26.13 11.96
C VAL A 308 -15.67 25.43 11.79
N ARG A 309 -15.97 25.02 10.53
CA ARG A 309 -17.16 24.24 10.21
C ARG A 309 -16.75 22.91 9.60
N VAL A 310 -17.26 21.81 10.19
CA VAL A 310 -17.01 20.46 9.70
C VAL A 310 -18.33 19.86 9.23
N GLU A 311 -18.40 19.48 7.96
CA GLU A 311 -19.60 18.92 7.33
C GLU A 311 -19.26 17.63 6.58
N ALA A 312 -20.20 16.69 6.50
CA ALA A 312 -20.06 15.49 5.69
C ALA A 312 -21.34 15.20 4.90
N HIS A 313 -21.17 14.93 3.60
CA HIS A 313 -22.27 14.68 2.68
C HIS A 313 -22.00 13.42 1.85
N ALA A 314 -23.07 12.65 1.56
CA ALA A 314 -22.99 11.56 0.60
C ALA A 314 -22.72 12.11 -0.81
N VAL A 315 -21.82 11.45 -1.52
CA VAL A 315 -21.53 11.70 -2.94
C VAL A 315 -21.55 10.39 -3.70
N HIS A 316 -21.57 10.45 -5.03
CA HIS A 316 -21.55 9.23 -5.83
C HIS A 316 -20.32 8.37 -5.49
N GLY A 317 -20.58 7.17 -4.94
CA GLY A 317 -19.54 6.20 -4.58
C GLY A 317 -18.79 6.46 -3.28
N GLY A 318 -19.28 7.35 -2.38
CA GLY A 318 -18.61 7.60 -1.11
C GLY A 318 -19.13 8.80 -0.33
N TRP A 319 -18.25 9.33 0.49
CA TRP A 319 -18.49 10.46 1.38
C TRP A 319 -17.55 11.61 1.07
N ARG A 320 -18.07 12.83 1.04
CA ARG A 320 -17.29 14.07 1.03
C ARG A 320 -17.37 14.71 2.40
N ILE A 321 -16.20 14.89 3.03
CA ILE A 321 -16.03 15.59 4.30
C ILE A 321 -15.35 16.91 4.00
N THR A 322 -15.82 18.00 4.57
CA THR A 322 -15.22 19.34 4.43
C THR A 322 -14.95 19.94 5.80
N VAL A 323 -13.79 20.57 5.92
CA VAL A 323 -13.41 21.40 7.06
C VAL A 323 -13.12 22.80 6.53
N ASP A 324 -13.97 23.75 6.89
CA ASP A 324 -13.91 25.15 6.49
C ASP A 324 -13.38 26.02 7.63
N ASP A 325 -12.45 26.91 7.35
CA ASP A 325 -11.97 27.92 8.30
C ASP A 325 -12.16 29.37 7.75
N ASN A 326 -12.00 30.36 8.63
CA ASN A 326 -11.99 31.78 8.29
C ASN A 326 -10.59 32.38 8.35
N GLY A 327 -9.55 31.57 8.21
CA GLY A 327 -8.14 31.95 8.29
C GLY A 327 -7.64 32.80 7.11
N PRO A 328 -6.33 32.80 6.85
CA PRO A 328 -5.75 33.58 5.74
C PRO A 328 -5.98 32.96 4.37
N GLY A 329 -6.39 31.67 4.30
CA GLY A 329 -6.49 30.91 3.06
C GLY A 329 -5.14 30.40 2.57
N VAL A 330 -5.17 29.55 1.51
CA VAL A 330 -3.99 29.03 0.82
C VAL A 330 -4.07 29.42 -0.67
N PRO A 331 -3.10 30.18 -1.19
CA PRO A 331 -3.08 30.57 -2.60
C PRO A 331 -3.19 29.35 -3.53
N PRO A 332 -3.92 29.42 -4.65
CA PRO A 332 -4.09 28.30 -5.58
C PRO A 332 -2.78 27.64 -6.03
N ALA A 333 -1.72 28.44 -6.22
CA ALA A 333 -0.40 27.96 -6.61
C ALA A 333 0.27 27.06 -5.56
N ASP A 334 -0.11 27.21 -4.29
CA ASP A 334 0.50 26.50 -3.16
C ASP A 334 -0.32 25.29 -2.69
N ARG A 335 -1.58 25.16 -3.13
CA ARG A 335 -2.51 24.11 -2.66
C ARG A 335 -2.00 22.68 -2.82
N GLU A 336 -1.25 22.39 -3.89
CA GLU A 336 -0.60 21.09 -4.05
C GLU A 336 0.70 20.99 -3.26
N ARG A 337 1.47 22.08 -3.19
CA ARG A 337 2.77 22.14 -2.53
C ARG A 337 2.69 21.91 -1.03
N VAL A 338 1.66 22.43 -0.36
CA VAL A 338 1.49 22.25 1.10
C VAL A 338 1.22 20.81 1.56
N PHE A 339 0.96 19.90 0.62
CA PHE A 339 0.89 18.47 0.88
C PHE A 339 2.22 17.74 0.69
N ALA A 340 3.26 18.40 0.20
CA ALA A 340 4.60 17.79 0.12
C ALA A 340 5.25 17.75 1.50
N LEU A 341 6.10 16.74 1.72
CA LEU A 341 6.76 16.53 3.00
C LEU A 341 7.71 17.70 3.31
N MET A 342 7.61 18.25 4.52
CA MET A 342 8.42 19.39 5.00
C MET A 342 8.25 20.68 4.20
N GLU A 343 7.25 20.79 3.36
CA GLU A 343 6.91 22.03 2.68
C GLU A 343 6.03 22.91 3.58
N ARG A 344 6.29 24.21 3.53
CA ARG A 344 5.52 25.24 4.24
C ARG A 344 4.95 26.26 3.23
N GLY A 345 3.73 26.71 3.47
CA GLY A 345 3.28 27.97 2.86
C GLY A 345 4.05 29.17 3.47
N ASP A 346 3.90 30.34 2.87
CA ASP A 346 4.58 31.59 3.29
C ASP A 346 4.09 32.16 4.64
N SER A 347 3.52 31.33 5.54
CA SER A 347 3.04 31.77 6.86
C SER A 347 4.13 31.65 7.92
N GLU A 348 4.22 32.68 8.78
CA GLU A 348 5.11 32.70 9.96
C GLU A 348 4.66 31.71 11.06
N ALA A 349 3.53 31.02 10.88
CA ALA A 349 3.01 30.09 11.88
C ALA A 349 3.91 28.85 12.02
N GLU A 350 4.25 28.50 13.25
CA GLU A 350 5.11 27.35 13.61
C GLU A 350 4.51 26.03 13.14
N GLY A 351 5.29 25.16 12.51
CA GLY A 351 4.91 23.79 12.11
C GLY A 351 5.93 23.16 11.17
N LEU A 352 5.97 21.81 11.12
CA LEU A 352 6.99 21.03 10.40
C LEU A 352 6.66 20.79 8.92
N GLY A 353 5.44 21.10 8.47
CA GLY A 353 5.00 20.71 7.13
C GLY A 353 4.77 19.20 6.94
N ILE A 354 4.62 18.44 8.04
CA ILE A 354 4.37 16.99 7.99
C ILE A 354 2.87 16.68 8.07
N GLY A 355 2.08 17.51 8.75
CA GLY A 355 0.69 17.23 9.06
C GLY A 355 -0.20 16.95 7.83
N LEU A 356 -0.21 17.84 6.84
CA LEU A 356 -1.03 17.67 5.64
C LEU A 356 -0.50 16.53 4.74
N SER A 357 0.81 16.31 4.68
CA SER A 357 1.39 15.17 3.96
C SER A 357 0.98 13.83 4.58
N THR A 358 0.92 13.77 5.92
CA THR A 358 0.37 12.63 6.68
C THR A 358 -1.12 12.43 6.37
N CYS A 359 -1.93 13.50 6.38
CA CYS A 359 -3.35 13.42 6.02
C CYS A 359 -3.54 12.85 4.61
N ARG A 360 -2.79 13.35 3.62
CA ARG A 360 -2.84 12.85 2.23
C ARG A 360 -2.53 11.34 2.17
N ARG A 361 -1.50 10.89 2.87
CA ARG A 361 -1.09 9.49 2.89
C ARG A 361 -2.14 8.59 3.56
N VAL A 362 -2.73 9.02 4.68
CA VAL A 362 -3.86 8.31 5.33
C VAL A 362 -5.03 8.17 4.38
N ILE A 363 -5.46 9.26 3.77
CA ILE A 363 -6.63 9.26 2.90
C ILE A 363 -6.37 8.42 1.63
N GLN A 364 -5.17 8.48 1.05
CA GLN A 364 -4.77 7.62 -0.07
C GLN A 364 -4.75 6.14 0.32
N ALA A 365 -4.29 5.78 1.52
CA ALA A 365 -4.34 4.41 2.03
C ALA A 365 -5.78 3.88 2.16
N HIS A 366 -6.75 4.77 2.39
CA HIS A 366 -8.19 4.46 2.37
C HIS A 366 -8.78 4.41 0.94
N GLY A 367 -7.96 4.66 -0.11
CA GLY A 367 -8.41 4.77 -1.51
C GLY A 367 -9.09 6.09 -1.82
N GLY A 368 -9.00 7.06 -0.91
CA GLY A 368 -9.63 8.37 -0.99
C GLY A 368 -8.73 9.45 -1.61
N ARG A 369 -9.23 10.68 -1.59
CA ARG A 369 -8.52 11.89 -2.03
C ARG A 369 -8.74 13.03 -1.04
N ILE A 370 -7.74 13.91 -0.92
CA ILE A 370 -7.79 15.12 -0.11
C ILE A 370 -7.25 16.30 -0.92
N GLY A 371 -7.81 17.48 -0.72
CA GLY A 371 -7.34 18.69 -1.38
C GLY A 371 -7.83 19.96 -0.67
N LEU A 372 -7.45 21.11 -1.23
CA LEU A 372 -7.76 22.42 -0.69
C LEU A 372 -8.55 23.26 -1.71
N ASP A 373 -9.54 24.01 -1.21
CA ASP A 373 -10.32 24.99 -1.93
C ASP A 373 -10.49 26.27 -1.08
N ASP A 374 -11.13 27.29 -1.64
CA ASP A 374 -11.53 28.48 -0.89
C ASP A 374 -12.70 28.14 0.03
N SER A 375 -12.62 28.57 1.29
CA SER A 375 -13.68 28.39 2.27
C SER A 375 -14.79 29.44 2.07
N PRO A 376 -16.05 29.07 2.22
CA PRO A 376 -17.15 30.03 2.27
C PRO A 376 -17.09 30.97 3.50
N LEU A 377 -16.25 30.64 4.49
CA LEU A 377 -15.97 31.47 5.65
C LEU A 377 -14.83 32.50 5.37
N GLY A 378 -14.22 32.46 4.19
CA GLY A 378 -13.18 33.39 3.76
C GLY A 378 -11.75 32.95 4.05
N GLY A 379 -11.54 31.68 4.40
CA GLY A 379 -10.24 31.06 4.63
C GLY A 379 -10.01 29.84 3.74
N THR A 380 -9.56 28.72 4.33
CA THR A 380 -9.27 27.48 3.61
C THR A 380 -10.40 26.46 3.81
N ARG A 381 -10.78 25.78 2.74
CA ARG A 381 -11.57 24.54 2.77
C ARG A 381 -10.64 23.37 2.54
N VAL A 382 -10.52 22.48 3.53
CA VAL A 382 -9.97 21.14 3.32
C VAL A 382 -11.11 20.21 2.96
N TRP A 383 -11.04 19.55 1.79
CA TRP A 383 -12.01 18.53 1.41
C TRP A 383 -11.36 17.15 1.36
N ILE A 384 -12.12 16.14 1.79
CA ILE A 384 -11.72 14.74 1.83
C ILE A 384 -12.81 13.92 1.12
N LEU A 385 -12.42 13.06 0.19
CA LEU A 385 -13.30 12.08 -0.45
C LEU A 385 -12.90 10.69 0.04
N LEU A 386 -13.82 9.98 0.68
CA LEU A 386 -13.63 8.57 1.09
C LEU A 386 -14.55 7.68 0.26
N PRO A 387 -14.02 6.69 -0.48
CA PRO A 387 -14.83 5.75 -1.23
C PRO A 387 -15.61 4.84 -0.28
N ASP A 388 -16.91 4.70 -0.51
CA ASP A 388 -17.77 3.76 0.21
C ASP A 388 -18.86 3.24 -0.74
N PRO A 389 -18.75 1.99 -1.21
CA PRO A 389 -19.74 1.40 -2.10
C PRO A 389 -21.16 1.38 -1.52
N ALA A 390 -21.30 1.42 -0.20
CA ALA A 390 -22.61 1.44 0.47
C ALA A 390 -23.25 2.84 0.52
N ALA A 391 -22.51 3.92 0.28
CA ALA A 391 -23.04 5.28 0.24
C ALA A 391 -23.90 5.55 -1.01
N THR A 392 -23.89 4.68 -1.99
CA THR A 392 -24.66 4.81 -3.25
C THR A 392 -26.10 4.30 -3.11
N ALA A 393 -26.48 3.76 -1.96
CA ALA A 393 -27.80 3.12 -1.71
C ALA A 393 -28.73 3.97 -0.81
N ALA A 394 -28.44 5.26 -0.62
CA ALA A 394 -29.28 6.18 0.15
C ALA A 394 -29.88 7.28 -0.74
#